data_321f6a43ba361e7b795218d6b66e2e05
#
_entry.id   321f6a43ba361e7b795218d6b66e2e05
#
_cell.length_a   1.000
_cell.length_b   1.000
_cell.length_c   1.000
_cell.angle_alpha   90.00
_cell.angle_beta   90.00
_cell.angle_gamma   90.00
#
_symmetry.space_group_name_H-M   'P 1'
#
loop_
_entity.id
_entity.type
_entity.pdbx_description
1 polymer ?
#
loop_
_entity_poly.entity_id
_entity_poly.type
_entity_poly.pdbx_seq_one_letter_code
_entity_poly.pdbx_strand_id
1 'polypeptide(L)'
;EKYSEENFQRAVYDRMQGLYMDKGYIYSRIEPEISPVNKDSLDIHFVITENHKVHIRNIAIMGNDKTRENVIRRIMRIYPGDVFNKERLLRTHREIMMLNYFSNVVPDVVPVDDDQVDIEVLVEEKSAGQANMNMGFSQAYGVTGGGGFSLPNFKGKGQHLSFSFEVGANNYNSNLQIHIPMKSNAQYIYNKNQNKLKVDGYIKGNNVAFSAYIS
;
A
#
# COMPACT_ATOMS: atom_id res chain seq x y z
N GLU A 1 16.87 30.74 -18.28
CA GLU A 1 17.18 30.05 -17.03
C GLU A 1 18.67 29.83 -16.91
N LYS A 2 19.21 30.02 -15.73
CA LYS A 2 20.66 29.85 -15.53
C LYS A 2 20.96 28.34 -15.52
N TYR A 3 21.91 27.89 -16.33
CA TYR A 3 22.31 26.46 -16.35
C TYR A 3 22.83 26.07 -14.96
N SER A 4 22.33 24.95 -14.46
CA SER A 4 22.78 24.27 -13.25
C SER A 4 23.00 22.82 -13.59
N GLU A 5 24.21 22.33 -13.43
CA GLU A 5 24.59 20.97 -13.76
C GLU A 5 23.78 19.95 -12.94
N GLU A 6 23.55 20.21 -11.66
CA GLU A 6 22.74 19.36 -10.79
C GLU A 6 21.28 19.24 -11.27
N ASN A 7 20.66 20.37 -11.62
CA ASN A 7 19.28 20.37 -12.13
C ASN A 7 19.19 19.69 -13.50
N PHE A 8 20.23 19.86 -14.32
CA PHE A 8 20.31 19.22 -15.62
C PHE A 8 20.47 17.70 -15.49
N GLN A 9 21.39 17.23 -14.67
CA GLN A 9 21.59 15.80 -14.40
C GLN A 9 20.29 15.18 -13.84
N ARG A 10 19.65 15.83 -12.89
CA ARG A 10 18.35 15.37 -12.35
C ARG A 10 17.28 15.32 -13.44
N ALA A 11 17.21 16.30 -14.33
CA ALA A 11 16.25 16.29 -15.43
C ALA A 11 16.48 15.14 -16.41
N VAL A 12 17.73 14.83 -16.72
CA VAL A 12 18.10 13.72 -17.62
C VAL A 12 17.79 12.37 -16.97
N TYR A 13 18.31 12.11 -15.77
CA TYR A 13 18.19 10.80 -15.12
C TYR A 13 16.81 10.56 -14.53
N ASP A 14 16.18 11.53 -13.87
CA ASP A 14 14.89 11.29 -13.21
C ASP A 14 13.71 11.40 -14.17
N ARG A 15 13.76 12.38 -15.09
CA ARG A 15 12.64 12.63 -16.00
C ARG A 15 12.77 11.90 -17.32
N MET A 16 13.85 12.12 -18.06
CA MET A 16 13.96 11.53 -19.39
C MET A 16 14.10 9.99 -19.31
N GLN A 17 15.06 9.49 -18.53
CA GLN A 17 15.22 8.04 -18.37
C GLN A 17 14.02 7.40 -17.71
N GLY A 18 13.35 8.09 -16.78
CA GLY A 18 12.09 7.65 -16.19
C GLY A 18 11.00 7.41 -17.23
N LEU A 19 10.83 8.30 -18.21
CA LEU A 19 9.85 8.15 -19.30
C LEU A 19 10.14 6.91 -20.18
N TYR A 20 11.41 6.60 -20.44
CA TYR A 20 11.79 5.39 -21.17
C TYR A 20 11.52 4.13 -20.34
N MET A 21 11.84 4.14 -19.05
CA MET A 21 11.53 3.04 -18.13
C MET A 21 10.02 2.81 -17.97
N ASP A 22 9.20 3.86 -18.06
CA ASP A 22 7.74 3.73 -18.04
C ASP A 22 7.16 3.08 -19.30
N LYS A 23 7.94 3.07 -20.37
CA LYS A 23 7.60 2.42 -21.63
C LYS A 23 8.26 1.04 -21.81
N GLY A 24 9.00 0.58 -20.80
CA GLY A 24 9.67 -0.72 -20.81
C GLY A 24 11.13 -0.73 -21.24
N TYR A 25 11.71 0.41 -21.56
CA TYR A 25 13.10 0.52 -22.01
C TYR A 25 14.06 0.68 -20.82
N ILE A 26 14.24 -0.37 -20.01
CA ILE A 26 15.07 -0.34 -18.80
C ILE A 26 16.54 -0.09 -19.14
N TYR A 27 17.00 -0.63 -20.26
CA TYR A 27 18.38 -0.55 -20.71
C TYR A 27 18.65 0.66 -21.62
N SER A 28 17.69 1.61 -21.70
CA SER A 28 17.92 2.83 -22.47
C SER A 28 19.06 3.64 -21.89
N ARG A 29 19.89 4.18 -22.78
CA ARG A 29 21.01 5.07 -22.43
C ARG A 29 20.76 6.44 -23.06
N ILE A 30 20.89 7.46 -22.26
CA ILE A 30 20.74 8.86 -22.66
C ILE A 30 22.07 9.55 -22.37
N GLU A 31 22.77 9.94 -23.40
CA GLU A 31 24.07 10.60 -23.31
C GLU A 31 23.94 12.04 -23.79
N PRO A 32 23.99 13.03 -22.89
CA PRO A 32 23.97 14.44 -23.28
C PRO A 32 25.36 14.87 -23.76
N GLU A 33 25.45 15.39 -24.95
CA GLU A 33 26.64 16.07 -25.49
C GLU A 33 26.45 17.59 -25.36
N ILE A 34 27.27 18.24 -24.56
CA ILE A 34 27.18 19.66 -24.27
C ILE A 34 28.28 20.40 -25.04
N SER A 35 27.88 21.31 -25.91
CA SER A 35 28.79 22.14 -26.70
C SER A 35 28.57 23.62 -26.41
N PRO A 36 29.61 24.40 -26.02
CA PRO A 36 29.48 25.84 -25.86
C PRO A 36 29.34 26.50 -27.22
N VAL A 37 28.28 27.25 -27.41
CA VAL A 37 28.05 28.03 -28.65
C VAL A 37 28.64 29.45 -28.51
N ASN A 38 28.42 30.08 -27.34
CA ASN A 38 28.90 31.41 -26.99
C ASN A 38 29.20 31.47 -25.49
N LYS A 39 29.67 32.66 -25.01
CA LYS A 39 29.97 32.87 -23.58
C LYS A 39 28.76 32.60 -22.65
N ASP A 40 27.53 32.76 -23.16
CA ASP A 40 26.29 32.69 -22.36
C ASP A 40 25.30 31.63 -22.90
N SER A 41 25.71 30.81 -23.87
CA SER A 41 24.82 29.83 -24.51
C SER A 41 25.51 28.48 -24.67
N LEU A 42 24.77 27.43 -24.31
CA LEU A 42 25.16 26.03 -24.48
C LEU A 42 24.16 25.35 -25.42
N ASP A 43 24.67 24.54 -26.34
CA ASP A 43 23.89 23.60 -27.13
C ASP A 43 23.99 22.22 -26.49
N ILE A 44 22.86 21.54 -26.37
CA ILE A 44 22.77 20.23 -25.75
C ILE A 44 22.16 19.26 -26.74
N HIS A 45 22.96 18.32 -27.19
CA HIS A 45 22.53 17.24 -28.04
C HIS A 45 22.35 15.95 -27.25
N PHE A 46 21.19 15.32 -27.34
CA PHE A 46 20.92 14.05 -26.67
C PHE A 46 21.06 12.88 -27.63
N VAL A 47 22.02 12.01 -27.36
CA VAL A 47 22.16 10.74 -28.03
C VAL A 47 21.41 9.70 -27.23
N ILE A 48 20.34 9.11 -27.80
CA ILE A 48 19.47 8.17 -27.12
C ILE A 48 19.56 6.80 -27.79
N THR A 49 19.96 5.80 -26.99
CA THR A 49 19.95 4.39 -27.40
C THR A 49 18.84 3.68 -26.62
N GLU A 50 17.76 3.29 -27.28
CA GLU A 50 16.56 2.74 -26.61
C GLU A 50 16.74 1.28 -26.18
N ASN A 51 17.50 0.47 -26.97
CA ASN A 51 17.59 -0.99 -26.84
C ASN A 51 16.21 -1.67 -26.96
N HIS A 52 15.99 -2.80 -26.25
CA HIS A 52 14.78 -3.59 -26.33
C HIS A 52 13.77 -3.24 -25.22
N LYS A 53 12.48 -3.44 -25.51
CA LYS A 53 11.45 -3.41 -24.48
C LYS A 53 11.53 -4.67 -23.63
N VAL A 54 11.48 -4.48 -22.34
CA VAL A 54 11.59 -5.55 -21.35
C VAL A 54 10.21 -5.92 -20.81
N HIS A 55 9.96 -7.23 -20.69
CA HIS A 55 8.73 -7.79 -20.14
C HIS A 55 8.98 -8.42 -18.77
N ILE A 56 7.96 -8.37 -17.92
CA ILE A 56 7.99 -9.04 -16.62
C ILE A 56 7.73 -10.52 -16.84
N ARG A 57 8.71 -11.38 -16.58
CA ARG A 57 8.56 -12.83 -16.68
C ARG A 57 7.84 -13.39 -15.46
N ASN A 58 8.31 -13.05 -14.29
CA ASN A 58 7.78 -13.55 -13.01
C ASN A 58 7.79 -12.47 -11.93
N ILE A 59 6.95 -12.68 -10.88
CA ILE A 59 6.91 -11.82 -9.71
C ILE A 59 6.98 -12.72 -8.47
N ALA A 60 8.10 -12.63 -7.75
CA ALA A 60 8.32 -13.32 -6.48
C ALA A 60 8.05 -12.38 -5.31
N ILE A 61 7.37 -12.88 -4.28
CA ILE A 61 7.15 -12.15 -3.02
C ILE A 61 7.79 -12.96 -1.91
N MET A 62 8.64 -12.31 -1.11
CA MET A 62 9.44 -12.94 -0.07
C MET A 62 9.30 -12.18 1.26
N GLY A 63 9.42 -12.90 2.39
CA GLY A 63 9.36 -12.31 3.74
C GLY A 63 7.94 -12.16 4.30
N ASN A 64 6.93 -12.70 3.60
CA ASN A 64 5.54 -12.65 4.04
C ASN A 64 5.15 -13.92 4.83
N ASP A 65 5.82 -14.16 5.96
CA ASP A 65 5.64 -15.38 6.77
C ASP A 65 4.23 -15.54 7.35
N LYS A 66 3.60 -14.44 7.75
CA LYS A 66 2.24 -14.40 8.34
C LYS A 66 1.20 -13.98 7.31
N THR A 67 1.55 -13.01 6.46
CA THR A 67 0.63 -12.45 5.45
C THR A 67 0.54 -13.38 4.25
N ARG A 68 -0.68 -13.76 3.90
CA ARG A 68 -0.89 -14.58 2.70
C ARG A 68 -0.52 -13.78 1.45
N GLU A 69 0.16 -14.42 0.54
CA GLU A 69 0.63 -13.84 -0.71
C GLU A 69 -0.49 -13.16 -1.53
N ASN A 70 -1.69 -13.74 -1.54
CA ASN A 70 -2.84 -13.18 -2.24
C ASN A 70 -3.29 -11.81 -1.70
N VAL A 71 -2.96 -11.47 -0.44
CA VAL A 71 -3.24 -10.15 0.16
C VAL A 71 -2.38 -9.08 -0.50
N ILE A 72 -1.14 -9.43 -0.85
CA ILE A 72 -0.21 -8.55 -1.55
C ILE A 72 -0.56 -8.51 -3.04
N ARG A 73 -0.68 -9.67 -3.69
CA ARG A 73 -0.93 -9.76 -5.13
C ARG A 73 -2.19 -9.02 -5.59
N ARG A 74 -3.26 -9.02 -4.83
CA ARG A 74 -4.53 -8.36 -5.21
C ARG A 74 -4.44 -6.84 -5.36
N ILE A 75 -3.44 -6.19 -4.75
CA ILE A 75 -3.22 -4.74 -4.82
C ILE A 75 -2.10 -4.37 -5.79
N MET A 76 -1.34 -5.34 -6.29
CA MET A 76 -0.29 -5.09 -7.27
C MET A 76 -0.88 -4.59 -8.59
N ARG A 77 -0.12 -3.72 -9.25
CA ARG A 77 -0.47 -3.11 -10.55
C ARG A 77 0.38 -3.62 -11.69
N ILE A 78 1.19 -4.63 -11.42
CA ILE A 78 2.09 -5.28 -12.35
C ILE A 78 1.76 -6.77 -12.37
N TYR A 79 1.85 -7.39 -13.54
CA TYR A 79 1.54 -8.81 -13.73
C TYR A 79 2.59 -9.47 -14.61
N PRO A 80 2.83 -10.77 -14.46
CA PRO A 80 3.64 -11.53 -15.40
C PRO A 80 3.10 -11.38 -16.84
N GLY A 81 4.01 -11.12 -17.80
CA GLY A 81 3.68 -10.84 -19.19
C GLY A 81 3.50 -9.36 -19.53
N ASP A 82 3.33 -8.48 -18.54
CA ASP A 82 3.26 -7.04 -18.78
C ASP A 82 4.61 -6.50 -19.28
N VAL A 83 4.56 -5.45 -20.08
CA VAL A 83 5.73 -4.61 -20.34
C VAL A 83 6.14 -3.92 -19.04
N PHE A 84 7.43 -3.92 -18.74
CA PHE A 84 7.94 -3.24 -17.54
C PHE A 84 7.52 -1.76 -17.54
N ASN A 85 7.13 -1.28 -16.38
CA ASN A 85 6.76 0.11 -16.17
C ASN A 85 7.17 0.55 -14.77
N LYS A 86 8.10 1.50 -14.71
CA LYS A 86 8.67 2.01 -13.44
C LYS A 86 7.61 2.66 -12.55
N GLU A 87 6.71 3.46 -13.14
CA GLU A 87 5.65 4.14 -12.38
C GLU A 87 4.71 3.12 -11.74
N ARG A 88 4.30 2.07 -12.46
CA ARG A 88 3.45 0.99 -11.91
C ARG A 88 4.14 0.22 -10.81
N LEU A 89 5.45 -0.03 -10.93
CA LEU A 89 6.24 -0.69 -9.89
C LEU A 89 6.30 0.18 -8.63
N LEU A 90 6.60 1.46 -8.76
CA LEU A 90 6.62 2.40 -7.64
C LEU A 90 5.23 2.58 -7.01
N ARG A 91 4.18 2.55 -7.82
CA ARG A 91 2.81 2.59 -7.32
C ARG A 91 2.48 1.32 -6.54
N THR A 92 2.85 0.15 -7.04
CA THR A 92 2.70 -1.13 -6.35
C THR A 92 3.41 -1.10 -5.00
N HIS A 93 4.66 -0.62 -4.96
CA HIS A 93 5.39 -0.43 -3.70
C HIS A 93 4.61 0.45 -2.71
N ARG A 94 4.12 1.61 -3.13
CA ARG A 94 3.34 2.50 -2.27
C ARG A 94 2.05 1.84 -1.78
N GLU A 95 1.31 1.14 -2.65
CA GLU A 95 0.07 0.46 -2.30
C GLU A 95 0.30 -0.68 -1.29
N ILE A 96 1.41 -1.42 -1.40
CA ILE A 96 1.80 -2.44 -0.40
C ILE A 96 2.14 -1.78 0.95
N MET A 97 2.92 -0.69 0.95
CA MET A 97 3.24 0.06 2.17
C MET A 97 1.98 0.64 2.85
N MET A 98 0.99 1.07 2.06
CA MET A 98 -0.28 1.60 2.58
C MET A 98 -1.13 0.55 3.31
N LEU A 99 -0.91 -0.75 3.11
CA LEU A 99 -1.55 -1.79 3.92
C LEU A 99 -1.19 -1.69 5.40
N ASN A 100 -0.06 -1.07 5.70
CA ASN A 100 0.46 -0.92 7.06
C ASN A 100 0.74 -2.23 7.81
N TYR A 101 0.96 -3.32 7.05
CA TYR A 101 1.34 -4.65 7.59
C TYR A 101 2.85 -4.87 7.60
N PHE A 102 3.57 -4.03 6.86
CA PHE A 102 5.00 -4.15 6.64
C PHE A 102 5.75 -2.94 7.19
N SER A 103 6.92 -3.18 7.76
CA SER A 103 7.87 -2.13 8.17
C SER A 103 8.68 -1.64 6.98
N ASN A 104 8.96 -2.55 6.04
CA ASN A 104 9.71 -2.26 4.83
C ASN A 104 9.19 -3.07 3.66
N VAL A 105 9.32 -2.52 2.46
CA VAL A 105 9.01 -3.18 1.18
C VAL A 105 10.08 -2.76 0.18
N VAL A 106 10.84 -3.70 -0.32
CA VAL A 106 11.92 -3.45 -1.27
C VAL A 106 11.62 -4.20 -2.56
N PRO A 107 11.15 -3.51 -3.60
CA PRO A 107 11.06 -4.11 -4.94
C PRO A 107 12.43 -4.11 -5.59
N ASP A 108 12.81 -5.23 -6.16
CA ASP A 108 14.02 -5.40 -6.96
C ASP A 108 13.67 -5.89 -8.37
N VAL A 109 14.51 -5.54 -9.33
CA VAL A 109 14.36 -5.91 -10.74
C VAL A 109 15.56 -6.76 -11.14
N VAL A 110 15.33 -8.04 -11.29
CA VAL A 110 16.37 -9.03 -11.58
C VAL A 110 16.36 -9.33 -13.08
N PRO A 111 17.42 -8.96 -13.81
CA PRO A 111 17.56 -9.31 -15.23
C PRO A 111 17.64 -10.83 -15.41
N VAL A 112 16.94 -11.35 -16.41
CA VAL A 112 16.94 -12.77 -16.74
C VAL A 112 17.49 -12.98 -18.14
N ASP A 113 16.94 -12.24 -19.11
CA ASP A 113 17.35 -12.22 -20.49
C ASP A 113 17.39 -10.78 -21.01
N ASP A 114 17.77 -10.56 -22.26
CA ASP A 114 17.86 -9.23 -22.87
C ASP A 114 16.51 -8.49 -22.87
N ASP A 115 15.39 -9.24 -22.94
CA ASP A 115 14.02 -8.71 -23.03
C ASP A 115 13.13 -9.10 -21.84
N GLN A 116 13.67 -9.79 -20.81
CA GLN A 116 12.89 -10.28 -19.66
C GLN A 116 13.54 -9.97 -18.32
N VAL A 117 12.70 -9.61 -17.37
CA VAL A 117 13.07 -9.40 -15.97
C VAL A 117 12.12 -10.12 -15.03
N ASP A 118 12.64 -10.55 -13.90
CA ASP A 118 11.84 -10.94 -12.73
C ASP A 118 11.74 -9.77 -11.76
N ILE A 119 10.59 -9.65 -11.13
CA ILE A 119 10.40 -8.68 -10.06
C ILE A 119 10.39 -9.42 -8.73
N GLU A 120 11.31 -9.08 -7.87
CA GLU A 120 11.37 -9.60 -6.52
C GLU A 120 10.89 -8.52 -5.53
N VAL A 121 9.88 -8.85 -4.72
CA VAL A 121 9.33 -7.94 -3.71
C VAL A 121 9.63 -8.53 -2.34
N LEU A 122 10.67 -8.03 -1.71
CA LEU A 122 11.02 -8.39 -0.34
C LEU A 122 10.19 -7.53 0.62
N VAL A 123 9.43 -8.18 1.50
CA VAL A 123 8.64 -7.49 2.53
C VAL A 123 9.12 -7.89 3.91
N GLU A 124 9.10 -6.94 4.83
CA GLU A 124 9.41 -7.15 6.24
C GLU A 124 8.15 -6.90 7.06
N GLU A 125 7.61 -7.95 7.68
CA GLU A 125 6.37 -7.85 8.44
C GLU A 125 6.57 -7.18 9.79
N LYS A 126 5.60 -6.34 10.17
CA LYS A 126 5.57 -5.74 11.51
C LYS A 126 4.37 -6.22 12.33
N SER A 127 4.53 -6.23 13.63
CA SER A 127 3.40 -6.37 14.55
C SER A 127 2.54 -5.11 14.52
N ALA A 128 1.35 -5.23 13.97
CA ALA A 128 0.43 -4.09 13.82
C ALA A 128 -0.73 -4.11 14.84
N GLY A 129 -0.75 -5.08 15.76
CA GLY A 129 -1.74 -5.13 16.84
C GLY A 129 -1.61 -3.94 17.80
N GLN A 130 -2.73 -3.32 18.12
CA GLN A 130 -2.82 -2.20 19.04
C GLN A 130 -3.84 -2.52 20.13
N ALA A 131 -3.52 -2.16 21.38
CA ALA A 131 -4.45 -2.17 22.49
C ALA A 131 -4.43 -0.78 23.15
N ASN A 132 -5.59 -0.31 23.53
CA ASN A 132 -5.76 0.96 24.20
C ASN A 132 -6.66 0.81 25.43
N MET A 133 -6.39 1.61 26.45
CA MET A 133 -7.23 1.77 27.63
C MET A 133 -7.34 3.26 27.92
N ASN A 134 -8.53 3.68 28.29
CA ASN A 134 -8.83 5.06 28.65
C ASN A 134 -9.66 5.10 29.94
N MET A 135 -9.43 6.12 30.75
CA MET A 135 -10.22 6.41 31.92
C MET A 135 -10.46 7.92 31.98
N GLY A 136 -11.64 8.31 32.30
CA GLY A 136 -12.06 9.72 32.39
C GLY A 136 -13.06 9.96 33.49
N PHE A 137 -13.25 11.22 33.82
CA PHE A 137 -14.31 11.68 34.72
C PHE A 137 -15.13 12.78 34.05
N SER A 138 -16.44 12.62 34.10
CA SER A 138 -17.38 13.63 33.59
C SER A 138 -18.39 13.96 34.69
N GLN A 139 -18.74 15.25 34.87
CA GLN A 139 -19.76 15.65 35.81
C GLN A 139 -21.14 15.04 35.51
N ALA A 140 -21.44 14.77 34.26
CA ALA A 140 -22.71 14.21 33.81
C ALA A 140 -22.79 12.69 34.01
N TYR A 141 -21.65 11.97 33.85
CA TYR A 141 -21.61 10.49 33.79
C TYR A 141 -20.73 9.85 34.85
N GLY A 142 -20.12 10.67 35.77
CA GLY A 142 -19.20 10.16 36.76
C GLY A 142 -17.89 9.64 36.18
N VAL A 143 -17.36 8.59 36.79
CA VAL A 143 -16.17 7.89 36.28
C VAL A 143 -16.56 7.08 35.04
N THR A 144 -15.85 7.29 33.98
CA THR A 144 -15.97 6.52 32.73
C THR A 144 -14.66 5.80 32.43
N GLY A 145 -14.75 4.63 31.88
CA GLY A 145 -13.58 3.87 31.49
C GLY A 145 -13.86 3.08 30.20
N GLY A 146 -12.83 2.82 29.46
CA GLY A 146 -12.98 2.03 28.25
C GLY A 146 -11.67 1.43 27.80
N GLY A 147 -11.75 0.56 26.82
CA GLY A 147 -10.59 -0.03 26.21
C GLY A 147 -10.95 -0.72 24.93
N GLY A 148 -9.92 -1.13 24.24
CA GLY A 148 -10.13 -1.87 23.01
C GLY A 148 -8.83 -2.46 22.47
N PHE A 149 -8.99 -3.32 21.51
CA PHE A 149 -7.87 -3.81 20.71
C PHE A 149 -8.23 -3.77 19.22
N SER A 150 -7.20 -3.66 18.41
CA SER A 150 -7.28 -3.65 16.96
C SER A 150 -6.18 -4.55 16.40
N LEU A 151 -6.57 -5.51 15.59
CA LEU A 151 -5.69 -6.49 14.95
C LEU A 151 -5.87 -6.38 13.43
N PRO A 152 -5.10 -5.53 12.76
CA PRO A 152 -5.06 -5.53 11.31
C PRO A 152 -4.38 -6.80 10.81
N ASN A 153 -4.76 -7.25 9.64
CA ASN A 153 -4.24 -8.49 9.03
C ASN A 153 -4.48 -9.75 9.86
N PHE A 154 -5.65 -9.87 10.47
CA PHE A 154 -6.02 -11.03 11.28
C PHE A 154 -5.86 -12.33 10.49
N LYS A 155 -5.13 -13.28 11.05
CA LYS A 155 -4.75 -14.56 10.42
C LYS A 155 -4.06 -14.42 9.05
N GLY A 156 -3.40 -13.31 8.80
CA GLY A 156 -2.70 -13.07 7.54
C GLY A 156 -3.60 -12.91 6.31
N LYS A 157 -4.90 -12.75 6.51
CA LYS A 157 -5.89 -12.66 5.41
C LYS A 157 -6.21 -11.23 4.99
N GLY A 158 -5.53 -10.23 5.56
CA GLY A 158 -5.84 -8.82 5.37
C GLY A 158 -7.16 -8.41 6.01
N GLN A 159 -7.70 -9.21 6.93
CA GLN A 159 -8.90 -8.90 7.70
C GLN A 159 -8.54 -7.99 8.87
N HIS A 160 -9.41 -7.05 9.19
CA HIS A 160 -9.26 -6.20 10.36
C HIS A 160 -10.26 -6.65 11.42
N LEU A 161 -9.75 -7.01 12.60
CA LEU A 161 -10.55 -7.31 13.78
C LEU A 161 -10.32 -6.22 14.80
N SER A 162 -11.40 -5.56 15.25
CA SER A 162 -11.35 -4.62 16.35
C SER A 162 -12.46 -4.88 17.34
N PHE A 163 -12.14 -4.66 18.59
CA PHE A 163 -13.10 -4.69 19.71
C PHE A 163 -12.87 -3.45 20.55
N SER A 164 -13.95 -2.79 20.95
CA SER A 164 -13.92 -1.70 21.89
C SER A 164 -15.09 -1.82 22.87
N PHE A 165 -14.87 -1.40 24.11
CA PHE A 165 -15.89 -1.27 25.11
C PHE A 165 -15.74 0.05 25.85
N GLU A 166 -16.84 0.58 26.30
CA GLU A 166 -16.91 1.80 27.11
C GLU A 166 -17.94 1.59 28.22
N VAL A 167 -17.55 1.95 29.43
CA VAL A 167 -18.35 1.80 30.65
C VAL A 167 -18.44 3.15 31.37
N GLY A 168 -19.62 3.61 31.58
CA GLY A 168 -19.92 4.78 32.40
C GLY A 168 -20.97 4.41 33.45
N ALA A 169 -21.18 5.28 34.46
CA ALA A 169 -22.08 5.02 35.57
C ALA A 169 -23.50 4.62 35.15
N ASN A 170 -23.97 5.08 34.00
CA ASN A 170 -25.32 4.82 33.46
C ASN A 170 -25.32 4.21 32.03
N ASN A 171 -24.18 3.94 31.43
CA ASN A 171 -24.10 3.48 30.07
C ASN A 171 -23.02 2.41 29.89
N TYR A 172 -23.37 1.33 29.19
CA TYR A 172 -22.46 0.29 28.76
C TYR A 172 -22.52 0.21 27.25
N ASN A 173 -21.41 0.49 26.57
CA ASN A 173 -21.28 0.34 25.14
C ASN A 173 -20.20 -0.69 24.83
N SER A 174 -20.53 -1.69 24.01
CA SER A 174 -19.51 -2.56 23.44
C SER A 174 -19.68 -2.64 21.93
N ASN A 175 -18.59 -2.55 21.24
CA ASN A 175 -18.58 -2.57 19.78
C ASN A 175 -17.55 -3.61 19.32
N LEU A 176 -18.01 -4.59 18.54
CA LEU A 176 -17.15 -5.56 17.85
C LEU A 176 -17.25 -5.29 16.36
N GLN A 177 -16.13 -4.99 15.75
CA GLN A 177 -16.04 -4.79 14.30
C GLN A 177 -15.11 -5.83 13.69
N ILE A 178 -15.60 -6.53 12.68
CA ILE A 178 -14.81 -7.40 11.84
C ILE A 178 -14.93 -6.88 10.40
N HIS A 179 -13.85 -6.32 9.89
CA HIS A 179 -13.76 -5.91 8.51
C HIS A 179 -13.04 -6.97 7.70
N ILE A 180 -13.73 -7.50 6.70
CA ILE A 180 -13.18 -8.51 5.78
C ILE A 180 -12.99 -7.84 4.42
N PRO A 181 -11.76 -7.44 4.05
CA PRO A 181 -11.49 -6.89 2.73
C PRO A 181 -11.42 -8.02 1.71
N MET A 182 -12.56 -8.45 1.25
CA MET A 182 -12.67 -9.44 0.17
C MET A 182 -13.54 -8.85 -0.95
N LYS A 183 -13.63 -9.54 -2.08
CA LYS A 183 -14.53 -9.21 -3.22
C LYS A 183 -16.00 -8.94 -2.83
N SER A 184 -16.36 -9.21 -1.57
CA SER A 184 -17.54 -8.69 -0.87
C SER A 184 -17.03 -7.96 0.37
N ASN A 185 -17.19 -6.64 0.45
CA ASN A 185 -16.89 -5.86 1.66
C ASN A 185 -17.93 -6.19 2.75
N ALA A 186 -17.79 -7.36 3.37
CA ALA A 186 -18.61 -7.73 4.51
C ALA A 186 -18.02 -7.09 5.77
N GLN A 187 -18.71 -6.14 6.31
CA GLN A 187 -18.40 -5.53 7.60
C GLN A 187 -19.39 -6.08 8.62
N TYR A 188 -18.89 -6.81 9.60
CA TYR A 188 -19.70 -7.27 10.74
C TYR A 188 -19.49 -6.27 11.87
N ILE A 189 -20.52 -5.52 12.18
CA ILE A 189 -20.54 -4.58 13.31
C ILE A 189 -21.48 -5.17 14.37
N TYR A 190 -20.89 -5.53 15.52
CA TYR A 190 -21.64 -5.87 16.71
C TYR A 190 -21.62 -4.69 17.68
N ASN A 191 -22.77 -4.12 17.92
CA ASN A 191 -22.94 -3.06 18.89
C ASN A 191 -23.91 -3.50 19.98
N LYS A 192 -23.44 -3.57 21.24
CA LYS A 192 -24.26 -3.92 22.39
C LYS A 192 -24.69 -2.64 23.11
N ASN A 193 -25.88 -2.17 22.78
CA ASN A 193 -26.61 -1.21 23.58
C ASN A 193 -27.82 -1.91 24.21
N GLN A 194 -27.91 -1.89 25.52
CA GLN A 194 -29.10 -2.28 26.28
C GLN A 194 -29.63 -3.70 26.06
N ASN A 195 -28.87 -4.73 26.40
CA ASN A 195 -29.34 -6.11 26.63
C ASN A 195 -30.18 -6.82 25.55
N LYS A 196 -30.31 -6.33 24.32
CA LYS A 196 -30.92 -7.06 23.22
C LYS A 196 -29.94 -7.26 22.05
N LEU A 197 -29.82 -8.48 21.59
CA LEU A 197 -29.09 -8.80 20.36
C LEU A 197 -30.01 -8.59 19.15
N LYS A 198 -29.82 -7.51 18.43
CA LYS A 198 -30.43 -7.30 17.14
C LYS A 198 -29.35 -7.40 16.06
N VAL A 199 -29.50 -8.34 15.16
CA VAL A 199 -28.59 -8.50 14.02
C VAL A 199 -29.26 -7.87 12.81
N ASP A 200 -28.79 -6.70 12.42
CA ASP A 200 -29.18 -6.06 11.17
C ASP A 200 -28.03 -6.24 10.15
N GLY A 201 -28.35 -6.84 9.02
CA GLY A 201 -27.42 -6.99 7.91
C GLY A 201 -27.92 -6.22 6.71
N TYR A 202 -27.04 -5.49 6.06
CA TYR A 202 -27.36 -4.92 4.76
C TYR A 202 -26.26 -5.21 3.75
N ILE A 203 -26.67 -5.38 2.50
CA ILE A 203 -25.79 -5.54 1.36
C ILE A 203 -25.94 -4.31 0.48
N LYS A 204 -24.85 -3.54 0.30
CA LYS A 204 -24.84 -2.38 -0.59
C LYS A 204 -23.69 -2.52 -1.58
N GLY A 205 -24.00 -2.96 -2.78
CA GLY A 205 -23.00 -3.29 -3.79
C GLY A 205 -22.15 -4.48 -3.35
N ASN A 206 -20.82 -4.32 -3.29
CA ASN A 206 -19.91 -5.34 -2.77
C ASN A 206 -19.74 -5.30 -1.24
N ASN A 207 -20.53 -4.48 -0.53
CA ASN A 207 -20.45 -4.31 0.91
C ASN A 207 -21.57 -5.10 1.59
N VAL A 208 -21.20 -6.03 2.47
CA VAL A 208 -22.12 -6.69 3.37
C VAL A 208 -21.82 -6.19 4.78
N ALA A 209 -22.76 -5.48 5.38
CA ALA A 209 -22.63 -5.03 6.75
C ALA A 209 -23.68 -5.75 7.60
N PHE A 210 -23.22 -6.36 8.68
CA PHE A 210 -24.08 -6.92 9.71
C PHE A 210 -23.87 -6.11 10.98
N SER A 211 -24.91 -5.54 11.51
CA SER A 211 -24.90 -4.97 12.84
C SER A 211 -25.70 -5.85 13.78
N ALA A 212 -25.08 -6.28 14.87
CA ALA A 212 -25.73 -7.05 15.90
C ALA A 212 -25.91 -6.19 17.15
N TYR A 213 -27.13 -5.99 17.60
CA TYR A 213 -27.45 -5.25 18.82
C TYR A 213 -27.97 -6.25 19.86
N ILE A 214 -27.44 -6.17 21.09
CA ILE A 214 -28.01 -6.83 22.25
C ILE A 214 -28.70 -5.76 23.08
N SER A 215 -29.98 -5.82 23.17
CA SER A 215 -30.77 -4.96 24.07
C SER A 215 -31.09 -5.70 25.36
#